data_fb14823fbee49f87f20d34a4021b95b4
#
_entry.id   fb14823fbee49f87f20d34a4021b95b4
#
_cell.length_a   1.000
_cell.length_b   1.000
_cell.length_c   1.000
_cell.angle_alpha   90.00
_cell.angle_beta   90.00
_cell.angle_gamma   90.00
#
_symmetry.space_group_name_H-M   'P 1'
#
loop_
_entity.id
_entity.type
_entity.pdbx_description
1 polymer ?
#
loop_
_entity_poly.entity_id
_entity_poly.type
_entity_poly.pdbx_seq_one_letter_code
_entity_poly.pdbx_strand_id
1 'polypeptide(L)'
;MCCKQAAALRTTTLVHKAALGRLETSNRMCGIVGILGRGPVAEQLVDSLKRLEYRGYDSAGVATLEGALLDRRRAKGKLKNLEARLQREPLQGHAGIGHTRWATHGAPTVRNAHPHTTPRLAVIHNGIIENFAELRSMLEKDGYVFETETDTETVAHLVTRALDRGLAPVEAVRQTLPQLRGAFAIAIMFKGEDDLLIAARNGPPLAVGYGDGEMYLGSDAIALAPFTDRLSYLEDGDWAVLTRKGVVIYDEAGATVQRRIEKSAGTAFLVSKGNHRHFMEKEIHEQPEVISHTLANYLDFSKGIIRSDAASVDFARVDRIAASACGTAYYAGLIGKYWFEQIARLPVDIDVASEFRYREMPLSK
;
A
#
# COMPACT_ATOMS: atom_id res chain seq x y z
N MET A 1 21.76 -28.73 -30.99
CA MET A 1 20.31 -28.50 -30.80
C MET A 1 19.89 -28.27 -29.33
N CYS A 2 20.83 -28.19 -28.40
CA CYS A 2 20.50 -28.10 -26.95
C CYS A 2 20.44 -26.68 -26.36
N CYS A 3 20.90 -25.64 -27.09
CA CYS A 3 21.01 -24.28 -26.53
C CYS A 3 19.79 -23.37 -26.76
N LYS A 4 18.89 -23.71 -27.70
CA LYS A 4 17.66 -22.92 -27.98
C LYS A 4 16.51 -23.25 -27.02
N GLN A 5 16.48 -24.44 -26.42
CA GLN A 5 15.44 -24.81 -25.43
C GLN A 5 15.64 -24.14 -24.07
N ALA A 6 16.88 -23.86 -23.66
CA ALA A 6 17.18 -23.24 -22.39
C ALA A 6 16.79 -21.74 -22.32
N ALA A 7 16.78 -21.04 -23.47
CA ALA A 7 16.38 -19.63 -23.53
C ALA A 7 14.85 -19.47 -23.45
N ALA A 8 14.07 -20.36 -24.05
CA ALA A 8 12.61 -20.34 -24.00
C ALA A 8 12.08 -20.62 -22.59
N LEU A 9 12.72 -21.55 -21.85
CA LEU A 9 12.37 -21.89 -20.47
C LEU A 9 12.62 -20.74 -19.47
N ARG A 10 13.67 -19.95 -19.69
CA ARG A 10 13.95 -18.77 -18.83
C ARG A 10 12.95 -17.63 -19.03
N THR A 11 12.48 -17.43 -20.25
CA THR A 11 11.52 -16.36 -20.55
C THR A 11 10.12 -16.69 -19.97
N THR A 12 9.70 -17.94 -20.01
CA THR A 12 8.40 -18.38 -19.45
C THR A 12 8.40 -18.28 -17.92
N THR A 13 9.51 -18.60 -17.26
CA THR A 13 9.62 -18.50 -15.80
C THR A 13 9.66 -17.03 -15.32
N LEU A 14 10.24 -16.12 -16.11
CA LEU A 14 10.26 -14.67 -15.79
C LEU A 14 8.89 -14.02 -15.95
N VAL A 15 8.11 -14.40 -16.98
CA VAL A 15 6.74 -13.90 -17.17
C VAL A 15 5.82 -14.42 -16.04
N HIS A 16 6.00 -15.66 -15.60
CA HIS A 16 5.25 -16.20 -14.45
C HIS A 16 5.59 -15.48 -13.14
N LYS A 17 6.86 -15.19 -12.87
CA LYS A 17 7.25 -14.41 -11.68
C LYS A 17 6.74 -12.97 -11.72
N ALA A 18 6.72 -12.33 -12.89
CA ALA A 18 6.19 -10.97 -13.03
C ALA A 18 4.65 -10.93 -12.90
N ALA A 19 3.94 -11.97 -13.36
CA ALA A 19 2.49 -12.08 -13.18
C ALA A 19 2.09 -12.42 -11.74
N LEU A 20 2.86 -13.28 -11.05
CA LEU A 20 2.65 -13.62 -9.63
C LEU A 20 2.98 -12.45 -8.69
N GLY A 21 3.90 -11.57 -9.06
CA GLY A 21 4.23 -10.36 -8.28
C GLY A 21 3.15 -9.27 -8.33
N ARG A 22 2.13 -9.38 -9.19
CA ARG A 22 1.01 -8.43 -9.30
C ARG A 22 -0.34 -8.93 -8.76
N LEU A 23 -0.41 -10.18 -8.32
CA LEU A 23 -1.60 -10.71 -7.64
C LEU A 23 -1.51 -10.38 -6.14
N GLU A 24 -1.64 -9.10 -5.85
CA GLU A 24 -1.71 -8.62 -4.47
C GLU A 24 -3.01 -9.05 -3.80
N THR A 25 -2.83 -9.58 -2.61
CA THR A 25 -3.82 -9.82 -1.58
C THR A 25 -4.58 -8.55 -1.21
N SER A 26 -5.52 -8.13 -2.04
CA SER A 26 -6.35 -6.95 -1.81
C SER A 26 -7.61 -7.33 -1.07
N ASN A 27 -7.56 -7.54 0.25
CA ASN A 27 -8.83 -7.42 0.97
C ASN A 27 -8.80 -7.17 2.48
N ARG A 28 -7.67 -6.92 3.11
CA ARG A 28 -7.61 -6.42 4.50
C ARG A 28 -6.25 -5.75 4.70
N MET A 29 -6.06 -4.57 4.15
CA MET A 29 -4.80 -3.85 4.30
C MET A 29 -5.05 -2.50 4.97
N CYS A 30 -4.12 -2.17 5.87
CA CYS A 30 -4.01 -0.84 6.46
C CYS A 30 -3.96 0.25 5.38
N GLY A 31 -4.34 1.47 5.73
CA GLY A 31 -4.27 2.63 4.86
C GLY A 31 -3.19 3.60 5.31
N ILE A 32 -2.35 4.06 4.37
CA ILE A 32 -1.36 5.11 4.56
C ILE A 32 -1.79 6.36 3.81
N VAL A 33 -1.65 7.52 4.45
CA VAL A 33 -1.74 8.84 3.84
C VAL A 33 -0.66 9.74 4.41
N GLY A 34 -0.01 10.54 3.55
CA GLY A 34 0.92 11.60 3.94
C GLY A 34 0.62 12.87 3.14
N ILE A 35 0.74 14.02 3.77
CA ILE A 35 0.48 15.32 3.14
C ILE A 35 1.54 16.32 3.59
N LEU A 36 2.19 16.97 2.62
CA LEU A 36 2.94 18.22 2.78
C LEU A 36 2.08 19.33 2.17
N GLY A 37 1.29 20.00 3.00
CA GLY A 37 0.29 20.99 2.58
C GLY A 37 0.75 22.44 2.80
N ARG A 38 -0.02 23.39 2.25
CA ARG A 38 0.17 24.84 2.46
C ARG A 38 -0.52 25.32 3.73
N GLY A 39 -1.47 24.57 4.25
CA GLY A 39 -2.25 24.86 5.45
C GLY A 39 -2.39 23.65 6.36
N PRO A 40 -3.19 23.72 7.42
CA PRO A 40 -3.44 22.59 8.32
C PRO A 40 -3.99 21.38 7.59
N VAL A 41 -3.34 20.20 7.78
CA VAL A 41 -3.63 18.98 7.00
C VAL A 41 -4.47 17.93 7.72
N ALA A 42 -4.81 18.13 9.00
CA ALA A 42 -5.46 17.11 9.82
C ALA A 42 -6.80 16.64 9.24
N GLU A 43 -7.66 17.57 8.78
CA GLU A 43 -8.95 17.24 8.17
C GLU A 43 -8.77 16.53 6.83
N GLN A 44 -7.83 16.99 6.01
CA GLN A 44 -7.51 16.37 4.73
C GLN A 44 -7.01 14.94 4.90
N LEU A 45 -6.18 14.66 5.92
CA LEU A 45 -5.73 13.32 6.28
C LEU A 45 -6.91 12.42 6.63
N VAL A 46 -7.83 12.89 7.47
CA VAL A 46 -9.01 12.12 7.86
C VAL A 46 -9.92 11.83 6.67
N ASP A 47 -10.15 12.82 5.79
CA ASP A 47 -10.96 12.64 4.59
C ASP A 47 -10.35 11.62 3.61
N SER A 48 -9.02 11.62 3.49
CA SER A 48 -8.31 10.60 2.72
C SER A 48 -8.42 9.22 3.34
N LEU A 49 -8.30 9.12 4.67
CA LEU A 49 -8.45 7.85 5.39
C LEU A 49 -9.86 7.29 5.28
N LYS A 50 -10.92 8.12 5.24
CA LYS A 50 -12.30 7.68 4.98
C LYS A 50 -12.43 6.94 3.66
N ARG A 51 -11.68 7.35 2.63
CA ARG A 51 -11.68 6.71 1.32
C ARG A 51 -11.01 5.35 1.33
N LEU A 52 -10.22 5.03 2.38
CA LEU A 52 -9.60 3.74 2.62
C LEU A 52 -10.40 2.84 3.57
N GLU A 53 -11.55 3.31 4.11
CA GLU A 53 -12.39 2.54 5.04
C GLU A 53 -12.87 1.19 4.48
N TYR A 54 -13.03 1.09 3.15
CA TYR A 54 -13.45 -0.14 2.49
C TYR A 54 -12.49 -1.31 2.73
N ARG A 55 -11.22 -1.03 3.03
CA ARG A 55 -10.20 -2.04 3.34
C ARG A 55 -10.40 -2.70 4.72
N GLY A 56 -11.25 -2.11 5.57
CA GLY A 56 -11.43 -2.51 6.96
C GLY A 56 -10.30 -1.98 7.86
N TYR A 57 -10.62 -1.73 9.12
CA TYR A 57 -9.66 -1.26 10.13
C TYR A 57 -10.25 -1.41 11.54
N ASP A 58 -9.36 -1.45 12.55
CA ASP A 58 -9.72 -1.57 13.96
C ASP A 58 -9.30 -0.36 14.80
N SER A 59 -8.42 0.46 14.24
CA SER A 59 -7.94 1.70 14.86
C SER A 59 -7.42 2.64 13.79
N ALA A 60 -7.37 3.93 14.12
CA ALA A 60 -6.88 4.96 13.22
C ALA A 60 -6.15 6.06 14.00
N GLY A 61 -5.32 6.82 13.30
CA GLY A 61 -4.70 8.00 13.88
C GLY A 61 -3.99 8.85 12.84
N VAL A 62 -3.71 10.07 13.27
CA VAL A 62 -2.98 11.08 12.51
C VAL A 62 -1.93 11.72 13.40
N ALA A 63 -0.82 12.13 12.80
CA ALA A 63 0.15 13.03 13.39
C ALA A 63 0.40 14.19 12.44
N THR A 64 0.61 15.38 13.00
CA THR A 64 0.99 16.57 12.23
C THR A 64 2.21 17.24 12.85
N LEU A 65 2.90 18.02 12.04
CA LEU A 65 4.07 18.77 12.40
C LEU A 65 3.89 20.23 12.08
N GLU A 66 4.13 21.09 13.07
CA GLU A 66 4.20 22.54 12.96
C GLU A 66 5.54 23.01 13.55
N GLY A 67 6.51 23.32 12.70
CA GLY A 67 7.87 23.60 13.14
C GLY A 67 8.47 22.44 13.98
N ALA A 68 8.73 22.69 15.25
CA ALA A 68 9.25 21.66 16.17
C ALA A 68 8.15 20.91 16.94
N LEU A 69 6.88 21.25 16.77
CA LEU A 69 5.75 20.62 17.46
C LEU A 69 5.22 19.45 16.63
N LEU A 70 5.64 18.24 17.02
CA LEU A 70 5.11 16.98 16.52
C LEU A 70 4.02 16.50 17.47
N ASP A 71 2.77 16.49 17.03
CA ASP A 71 1.62 16.06 17.83
C ASP A 71 0.76 15.03 17.10
N ARG A 72 0.06 14.16 17.84
CA ARG A 72 -0.71 13.05 17.29
C ARG A 72 -2.05 12.84 18.00
N ARG A 73 -3.04 12.35 17.22
CA ARG A 73 -4.31 11.84 17.76
C ARG A 73 -4.57 10.44 17.24
N ARG A 74 -4.97 9.54 18.12
CA ARG A 74 -5.23 8.13 17.82
C ARG A 74 -6.55 7.72 18.46
N ALA A 75 -7.29 6.83 17.79
CA ALA A 75 -8.55 6.30 18.31
C ALA A 75 -8.70 4.81 17.94
N LYS A 76 -9.31 4.04 18.84
CA LYS A 76 -9.74 2.67 18.58
C LYS A 76 -11.11 2.69 17.86
N GLY A 77 -11.31 1.75 16.95
CA GLY A 77 -12.57 1.56 16.23
C GLY A 77 -12.69 2.47 15.01
N LYS A 78 -13.90 2.93 14.73
CA LYS A 78 -14.23 3.67 13.51
C LYS A 78 -13.59 5.07 13.46
N LEU A 79 -13.30 5.57 12.25
CA LEU A 79 -12.73 6.92 12.01
C LEU A 79 -13.52 8.05 12.69
N LYS A 80 -14.84 7.90 12.83
CA LYS A 80 -15.66 8.86 13.59
C LYS A 80 -15.15 9.11 15.02
N ASN A 81 -14.49 8.11 15.64
CA ASN A 81 -13.92 8.27 16.98
C ASN A 81 -12.66 9.16 16.93
N LEU A 82 -11.86 9.04 15.86
CA LEU A 82 -10.71 9.92 15.60
C LEU A 82 -11.19 11.35 15.31
N GLU A 83 -12.23 11.51 14.48
CA GLU A 83 -12.82 12.83 14.19
C GLU A 83 -13.33 13.52 15.45
N ALA A 84 -14.10 12.82 16.29
CA ALA A 84 -14.56 13.35 17.56
C ALA A 84 -13.42 13.75 18.51
N ARG A 85 -12.28 13.08 18.43
CA ARG A 85 -11.07 13.44 19.17
C ARG A 85 -10.42 14.71 18.60
N LEU A 86 -10.29 14.80 17.27
CA LEU A 86 -9.70 15.95 16.60
C LEU A 86 -10.55 17.23 16.78
N GLN A 87 -11.88 17.11 16.87
CA GLN A 87 -12.75 18.25 17.20
C GLN A 87 -12.48 18.83 18.59
N ARG A 88 -12.12 17.98 19.56
CA ARG A 88 -11.81 18.40 20.93
C ARG A 88 -10.34 18.84 21.10
N GLU A 89 -9.47 18.20 20.36
CA GLU A 89 -8.03 18.39 20.42
C GLU A 89 -7.46 18.56 19.02
N PRO A 90 -7.68 19.74 18.37
CA PRO A 90 -7.30 19.94 16.97
C PRO A 90 -5.79 19.90 16.77
N LEU A 91 -5.36 19.59 15.55
CA LEU A 91 -3.98 19.61 15.08
C LEU A 91 -3.83 20.67 14.01
N GLN A 92 -2.79 21.50 14.09
CA GLN A 92 -2.60 22.65 13.22
C GLN A 92 -1.45 22.52 12.22
N GLY A 93 -0.69 21.40 12.29
CA GLY A 93 0.48 21.22 11.43
C GLY A 93 0.16 21.13 9.95
N HIS A 94 1.08 21.64 9.13
CA HIS A 94 1.00 21.68 7.67
C HIS A 94 1.67 20.49 6.99
N ALA A 95 2.47 19.71 7.71
CA ALA A 95 2.94 18.40 7.33
C ALA A 95 2.25 17.35 8.19
N GLY A 96 1.84 16.22 7.63
CA GLY A 96 1.17 15.21 8.41
C GLY A 96 1.13 13.83 7.76
N ILE A 97 0.96 12.82 8.62
CA ILE A 97 0.77 11.42 8.24
C ILE A 97 -0.46 10.85 8.95
N GLY A 98 -1.18 9.98 8.27
CA GLY A 98 -2.39 9.35 8.77
C GLY A 98 -2.46 7.88 8.41
N HIS A 99 -3.10 7.09 9.27
CA HIS A 99 -3.15 5.64 9.14
C HIS A 99 -4.48 5.06 9.61
N THR A 100 -5.00 4.09 8.86
CA THR A 100 -6.01 3.14 9.32
C THR A 100 -5.35 1.79 9.51
N ARG A 101 -5.40 1.24 10.74
CA ARG A 101 -4.72 0.01 11.11
C ARG A 101 -5.69 -1.17 11.11
N TRP A 102 -5.27 -2.27 10.51
CA TRP A 102 -5.77 -3.61 10.79
C TRP A 102 -4.68 -4.35 11.57
N ALA A 103 -4.98 -4.77 12.79
CA ALA A 103 -3.98 -5.36 13.68
C ALA A 103 -3.45 -6.69 13.14
N THR A 104 -2.14 -6.73 12.86
CA THR A 104 -1.36 -7.94 12.58
C THR A 104 -0.51 -8.33 13.79
N HIS A 105 0.12 -7.35 14.44
CA HIS A 105 0.91 -7.50 15.67
C HIS A 105 0.37 -6.59 16.77
N GLY A 106 0.13 -7.14 17.95
CA GLY A 106 -0.43 -6.43 19.11
C GLY A 106 -1.94 -6.18 19.03
N ALA A 107 -2.58 -6.13 20.19
CA ALA A 107 -4.02 -5.94 20.30
C ALA A 107 -4.52 -4.61 19.68
N PRO A 108 -5.79 -4.52 19.22
CA PRO A 108 -6.35 -3.29 18.69
C PRO A 108 -6.68 -2.30 19.80
N THR A 109 -5.66 -1.60 20.27
CA THR A 109 -5.72 -0.58 21.33
C THR A 109 -5.26 0.76 20.81
N VAL A 110 -5.59 1.86 21.51
CA VAL A 110 -5.05 3.18 21.19
C VAL A 110 -3.53 3.20 21.29
N ARG A 111 -2.94 2.41 22.19
CA ARG A 111 -1.49 2.31 22.39
C ARG A 111 -0.80 1.76 21.13
N ASN A 112 -1.37 0.74 20.51
CA ASN A 112 -0.85 0.07 19.33
C ASN A 112 -1.31 0.72 18.00
N ALA A 113 -2.18 1.74 18.05
CA ALA A 113 -2.60 2.48 16.86
C ALA A 113 -1.48 3.36 16.31
N HIS A 114 -1.36 3.46 15.00
CA HIS A 114 -0.45 4.38 14.32
C HIS A 114 -0.97 5.84 14.38
N PRO A 115 -0.11 6.84 14.23
CA PRO A 115 1.35 6.79 14.10
C PRO A 115 2.06 6.46 15.40
N HIS A 116 3.22 5.75 15.29
CA HIS A 116 4.17 5.60 16.39
C HIS A 116 5.14 6.78 16.38
N THR A 117 5.52 7.26 17.57
CA THR A 117 6.38 8.43 17.69
C THR A 117 7.53 8.17 18.66
N THR A 118 8.65 8.79 18.36
CA THR A 118 9.75 9.03 19.30
C THR A 118 9.89 10.56 19.52
N PRO A 119 10.77 11.03 20.39
CA PRO A 119 11.06 12.46 20.49
C PRO A 119 11.57 13.11 19.18
N ARG A 120 11.98 12.30 18.19
CA ARG A 120 12.62 12.74 16.93
C ARG A 120 11.72 12.65 15.71
N LEU A 121 10.73 11.74 15.69
CA LEU A 121 9.97 11.44 14.49
C LEU A 121 8.59 10.81 14.76
N ALA A 122 7.77 10.75 13.73
CA ALA A 122 6.57 9.91 13.65
C ALA A 122 6.66 8.97 12.45
N VAL A 123 6.17 7.73 12.62
CA VAL A 123 6.16 6.70 11.56
C VAL A 123 4.81 6.00 11.48
N ILE A 124 4.39 5.70 10.25
CA ILE A 124 3.28 4.81 9.93
C ILE A 124 3.78 3.70 9.01
N HIS A 125 3.13 2.54 9.05
CA HIS A 125 3.59 1.35 8.37
C HIS A 125 2.41 0.44 7.98
N ASN A 126 2.41 -0.03 6.75
CA ASN A 126 1.60 -1.15 6.26
C ASN A 126 2.52 -2.35 6.02
N GLY A 127 2.13 -3.53 6.46
CA GLY A 127 2.89 -4.75 6.24
C GLY A 127 3.42 -5.38 7.51
N ILE A 128 4.54 -6.08 7.40
CA ILE A 128 5.17 -6.82 8.52
C ILE A 128 6.69 -6.69 8.39
N ILE A 129 7.35 -6.27 9.47
CA ILE A 129 8.80 -6.34 9.62
C ILE A 129 9.14 -7.68 10.27
N GLU A 130 9.51 -8.67 9.44
CA GLU A 130 9.69 -10.07 9.88
C GLU A 130 10.80 -10.25 10.94
N ASN A 131 11.86 -9.45 10.86
CA ASN A 131 12.97 -9.50 11.83
C ASN A 131 12.81 -8.52 13.00
N PHE A 132 11.60 -8.05 13.27
CA PHE A 132 11.36 -7.04 14.33
C PHE A 132 11.83 -7.50 15.71
N ALA A 133 11.72 -8.79 16.04
CA ALA A 133 12.12 -9.31 17.35
C ALA A 133 13.65 -9.23 17.58
N GLU A 134 14.44 -9.53 16.53
CA GLU A 134 15.90 -9.40 16.56
C GLU A 134 16.32 -7.93 16.73
N LEU A 135 15.72 -7.05 15.92
CA LEU A 135 15.99 -5.62 15.92
C LEU A 135 15.55 -4.98 17.25
N ARG A 136 14.40 -5.39 17.79
CA ARG A 136 13.93 -4.95 19.11
C ARG A 136 14.90 -5.32 20.21
N SER A 137 15.33 -6.58 20.26
CA SER A 137 16.31 -7.06 21.26
C SER A 137 17.63 -6.29 21.21
N MET A 138 18.10 -5.93 20.00
CA MET A 138 19.29 -5.12 19.80
C MET A 138 19.07 -3.68 20.33
N LEU A 139 17.94 -3.06 20.02
CA LEU A 139 17.62 -1.69 20.45
C LEU A 139 17.41 -1.61 21.98
N GLU A 140 16.79 -2.62 22.59
CA GLU A 140 16.62 -2.69 24.05
C GLU A 140 17.98 -2.77 24.77
N LYS A 141 18.96 -3.47 24.20
CA LYS A 141 20.35 -3.48 24.70
C LYS A 141 21.04 -2.12 24.55
N ASP A 142 20.69 -1.36 23.51
CA ASP A 142 21.17 0.01 23.29
C ASP A 142 20.42 1.04 24.18
N GLY A 143 19.47 0.59 25.04
CA GLY A 143 18.75 1.43 26.02
C GLY A 143 17.43 2.02 25.49
N TYR A 144 16.94 1.64 24.30
CA TYR A 144 15.65 2.11 23.80
C TYR A 144 14.51 1.36 24.49
N VAL A 145 13.50 2.12 24.94
CA VAL A 145 12.33 1.59 25.64
C VAL A 145 11.15 1.52 24.71
N PHE A 146 10.57 0.34 24.57
CA PHE A 146 9.40 0.10 23.74
C PHE A 146 8.11 0.28 24.54
N GLU A 147 7.20 1.07 24.00
CA GLU A 147 5.90 1.33 24.61
C GLU A 147 4.81 0.41 24.06
N THR A 148 4.97 -0.14 22.84
CA THR A 148 3.93 -0.88 22.13
C THR A 148 4.36 -2.31 21.80
N GLU A 149 3.40 -3.09 21.32
CA GLU A 149 3.61 -4.47 20.90
C GLU A 149 3.82 -4.58 19.37
N THR A 150 3.93 -3.43 18.68
CA THR A 150 3.97 -3.39 17.21
C THR A 150 5.41 -3.52 16.70
N ASP A 151 5.55 -4.14 15.54
CA ASP A 151 6.80 -4.18 14.78
C ASP A 151 7.22 -2.81 14.27
N THR A 152 6.26 -1.92 14.03
CA THR A 152 6.48 -0.55 13.55
C THR A 152 7.31 0.31 14.50
N GLU A 153 7.16 0.12 15.80
CA GLU A 153 7.95 0.87 16.80
C GLU A 153 9.45 0.58 16.68
N THR A 154 9.80 -0.63 16.21
CA THR A 154 11.19 -0.98 15.89
C THR A 154 11.78 -0.08 14.80
N VAL A 155 11.00 0.23 13.77
CA VAL A 155 11.42 1.16 12.71
C VAL A 155 11.64 2.56 13.29
N ALA A 156 10.72 3.03 14.13
CA ALA A 156 10.84 4.34 14.78
C ALA A 156 12.15 4.46 15.58
N HIS A 157 12.48 3.44 16.38
CA HIS A 157 13.70 3.43 17.18
C HIS A 157 14.98 3.24 16.36
N LEU A 158 14.96 2.44 15.27
CA LEU A 158 16.12 2.30 14.38
C LEU A 158 16.50 3.64 13.74
N VAL A 159 15.53 4.37 13.20
CA VAL A 159 15.77 5.68 12.59
C VAL A 159 16.18 6.68 13.68
N THR A 160 15.55 6.67 14.86
CA THR A 160 15.93 7.53 15.99
C THR A 160 17.38 7.27 16.40
N ARG A 161 17.81 6.01 16.50
CA ARG A 161 19.20 5.66 16.79
C ARG A 161 20.20 6.25 15.80
N ALA A 162 19.84 6.24 14.51
CA ALA A 162 20.67 6.84 13.48
C ALA A 162 20.76 8.38 13.62
N LEU A 163 19.63 9.03 13.92
CA LEU A 163 19.57 10.47 14.20
C LEU A 163 20.35 10.86 15.46
N ASP A 164 20.31 10.04 16.51
CA ASP A 164 21.04 10.28 17.77
C ASP A 164 22.56 10.13 17.61
N ARG A 165 22.99 9.39 16.57
CA ARG A 165 24.38 9.31 16.14
C ARG A 165 24.82 10.49 15.25
N GLY A 166 23.96 11.49 15.03
CA GLY A 166 24.23 12.71 14.29
C GLY A 166 23.98 12.63 12.80
N LEU A 167 23.33 11.59 12.30
CA LEU A 167 22.96 11.50 10.88
C LEU A 167 21.80 12.44 10.58
N ALA A 168 21.81 13.04 9.38
CA ALA A 168 20.68 13.78 8.84
C ALA A 168 19.51 12.81 8.52
N PRO A 169 18.23 13.28 8.52
CA PRO A 169 17.06 12.44 8.34
C PRO A 169 17.10 11.50 7.13
N VAL A 170 17.50 12.02 5.96
CA VAL A 170 17.59 11.24 4.71
C VAL A 170 18.62 10.11 4.86
N GLU A 171 19.78 10.42 5.42
CA GLU A 171 20.85 9.45 5.62
C GLU A 171 20.50 8.42 6.70
N ALA A 172 19.79 8.85 7.76
CA ALA A 172 19.30 7.96 8.82
C ALA A 172 18.34 6.90 8.25
N VAL A 173 17.43 7.30 7.36
CA VAL A 173 16.53 6.35 6.68
C VAL A 173 17.30 5.46 5.72
N ARG A 174 18.18 6.03 4.89
CA ARG A 174 19.00 5.27 3.92
C ARG A 174 19.79 4.14 4.61
N GLN A 175 20.33 4.37 5.81
CA GLN A 175 21.06 3.35 6.58
C GLN A 175 20.13 2.39 7.33
N THR A 176 18.88 2.76 7.57
CA THR A 176 17.91 1.90 8.28
C THR A 176 17.24 0.90 7.34
N LEU A 177 16.85 1.32 6.13
CA LEU A 177 16.07 0.48 5.21
C LEU A 177 16.70 -0.90 4.92
N PRO A 178 18.03 -1.03 4.68
CA PRO A 178 18.65 -2.34 4.44
C PRO A 178 18.63 -3.29 5.64
N GLN A 179 18.33 -2.80 6.84
CA GLN A 179 18.25 -3.62 8.05
C GLN A 179 16.87 -4.28 8.21
N LEU A 180 15.86 -3.79 7.48
CA LEU A 180 14.48 -4.29 7.54
C LEU A 180 14.30 -5.50 6.62
N ARG A 181 13.66 -6.55 7.12
CA ARG A 181 13.25 -7.71 6.34
C ARG A 181 11.74 -7.85 6.37
N GLY A 182 11.15 -8.27 5.26
CA GLY A 182 9.71 -8.47 5.13
C GLY A 182 9.07 -7.55 4.10
N ALA A 183 7.74 -7.47 4.14
CA ALA A 183 6.97 -6.64 3.23
C ALA A 183 6.46 -5.40 3.97
N PHE A 184 6.77 -4.20 3.47
CA PHE A 184 6.41 -2.95 4.12
C PHE A 184 6.17 -1.79 3.15
N ALA A 185 5.27 -0.90 3.53
CA ALA A 185 5.19 0.46 3.05
C ALA A 185 5.24 1.38 4.26
N ILE A 186 6.16 2.33 4.28
CA ILE A 186 6.48 3.17 5.44
C ILE A 186 6.39 4.64 5.02
N ALA A 187 5.89 5.51 5.93
CA ALA A 187 6.04 6.95 5.83
C ALA A 187 6.54 7.51 7.16
N ILE A 188 7.54 8.40 7.08
CA ILE A 188 8.25 8.96 8.22
C ILE A 188 8.28 10.47 8.12
N MET A 189 7.92 11.13 9.21
CA MET A 189 7.95 12.58 9.41
C MET A 189 8.90 12.92 10.57
N PHE A 190 9.72 13.94 10.42
CA PHE A 190 10.81 14.28 11.36
C PHE A 190 10.53 15.58 12.09
N LYS A 191 10.70 15.58 13.40
CA LYS A 191 10.52 16.77 14.22
C LYS A 191 11.52 17.87 13.81
N GLY A 192 11.02 19.06 13.52
CA GLY A 192 11.82 20.20 13.08
C GLY A 192 12.03 20.27 11.57
N GLU A 193 11.54 19.28 10.80
CA GLU A 193 11.64 19.23 9.33
C GLU A 193 10.25 19.26 8.71
N ASP A 194 9.59 20.42 8.73
CA ASP A 194 8.19 20.58 8.33
C ASP A 194 7.97 20.58 6.78
N ASP A 195 9.06 20.51 6.01
CA ASP A 195 9.04 20.32 4.56
C ASP A 195 9.74 19.00 4.14
N LEU A 196 9.65 17.97 4.98
CA LEU A 196 10.25 16.68 4.71
C LEU A 196 9.33 15.52 5.09
N LEU A 197 9.06 14.65 4.12
CA LEU A 197 8.42 13.36 4.31
C LEU A 197 9.25 12.30 3.58
N ILE A 198 9.60 11.22 4.25
CA ILE A 198 10.31 10.11 3.62
C ILE A 198 9.40 8.89 3.57
N ALA A 199 9.34 8.26 2.43
CA ALA A 199 8.55 7.06 2.18
C ALA A 199 9.42 5.92 1.66
N ALA A 200 9.08 4.68 1.96
CA ALA A 200 9.75 3.51 1.40
C ALA A 200 8.74 2.40 1.15
N ARG A 201 8.99 1.59 0.12
CA ARG A 201 8.13 0.49 -0.28
C ARG A 201 8.92 -0.79 -0.56
N ASN A 202 8.39 -1.90 -0.04
CA ASN A 202 8.75 -3.27 -0.42
C ASN A 202 7.51 -4.17 -0.24
N GLY A 203 6.75 -4.42 -1.31
CA GLY A 203 5.51 -5.21 -1.31
C GLY A 203 4.23 -4.35 -1.29
N PRO A 204 3.70 -3.90 -0.13
CA PRO A 204 2.45 -3.14 -0.10
C PRO A 204 2.51 -1.87 -0.95
N PRO A 205 1.43 -1.51 -1.68
CA PRO A 205 1.45 -0.39 -2.63
C PRO A 205 1.66 0.95 -1.92
N LEU A 206 2.38 1.84 -2.60
CA LEU A 206 2.58 3.21 -2.17
C LEU A 206 2.74 4.12 -3.40
N ALA A 207 2.00 5.23 -3.43
CA ALA A 207 2.02 6.19 -4.52
C ALA A 207 2.32 7.60 -4.00
N VAL A 208 3.07 8.35 -4.81
CA VAL A 208 3.32 9.78 -4.62
C VAL A 208 2.35 10.57 -5.50
N GLY A 209 1.68 11.55 -4.91
CA GLY A 209 0.79 12.49 -5.61
C GLY A 209 1.44 13.87 -5.75
N TYR A 210 1.33 14.46 -6.94
CA TYR A 210 1.95 15.75 -7.29
C TYR A 210 0.90 16.86 -7.28
N GLY A 211 1.01 17.79 -6.32
CA GLY A 211 0.22 19.02 -6.24
C GLY A 211 1.02 20.25 -6.70
N ASP A 212 0.40 21.41 -6.60
CA ASP A 212 1.08 22.69 -6.83
C ASP A 212 1.54 23.28 -5.48
N GLY A 213 2.85 23.15 -5.20
CA GLY A 213 3.44 23.54 -3.91
C GLY A 213 2.95 22.69 -2.73
N GLU A 214 2.45 21.50 -3.00
CA GLU A 214 2.02 20.48 -2.07
C GLU A 214 2.40 19.11 -2.59
N MET A 215 2.67 18.16 -1.71
CA MET A 215 2.94 16.78 -2.11
C MET A 215 2.15 15.82 -1.24
N TYR A 216 1.78 14.71 -1.85
CA TYR A 216 0.90 13.73 -1.25
C TYR A 216 1.51 12.32 -1.31
N LEU A 217 1.17 11.51 -0.36
CA LEU A 217 1.55 10.09 -0.28
C LEU A 217 0.32 9.27 0.06
N GLY A 218 0.11 8.15 -0.58
CA GLY A 218 -1.01 7.26 -0.27
C GLY A 218 -0.77 5.82 -0.66
N SER A 219 -1.31 4.90 0.13
CA SER A 219 -1.29 3.47 -0.21
C SER A 219 -2.28 3.10 -1.32
N ASP A 220 -3.08 4.07 -1.79
CA ASP A 220 -4.03 3.92 -2.88
C ASP A 220 -4.26 5.28 -3.56
N ALA A 221 -4.39 5.28 -4.89
CA ALA A 221 -4.76 6.45 -5.68
C ALA A 221 -6.07 7.11 -5.21
N ILE A 222 -7.00 6.30 -4.74
CA ILE A 222 -8.31 6.70 -4.20
C ILE A 222 -8.18 7.70 -3.05
N ALA A 223 -7.20 7.50 -2.16
CA ALA A 223 -6.94 8.41 -1.04
C ALA A 223 -6.45 9.78 -1.52
N LEU A 224 -5.79 9.84 -2.67
CA LEU A 224 -5.16 11.03 -3.24
C LEU A 224 -6.04 11.76 -4.26
N ALA A 225 -7.09 11.11 -4.76
CA ALA A 225 -7.98 11.64 -5.79
C ALA A 225 -8.60 13.03 -5.51
N PRO A 226 -8.85 13.44 -4.24
CA PRO A 226 -9.32 14.81 -3.97
C PRO A 226 -8.30 15.90 -4.23
N PHE A 227 -7.02 15.58 -4.23
CA PHE A 227 -5.93 16.54 -4.24
C PHE A 227 -5.22 16.60 -5.58
N THR A 228 -5.12 15.48 -6.28
CA THR A 228 -4.38 15.39 -7.54
C THR A 228 -4.80 14.20 -8.39
N ASP A 229 -4.72 14.38 -9.70
CA ASP A 229 -4.83 13.29 -10.69
C ASP A 229 -3.47 12.79 -11.18
N ARG A 230 -2.36 13.40 -10.72
CA ARG A 230 -0.99 13.08 -11.13
C ARG A 230 -0.31 12.24 -10.07
N LEU A 231 -0.02 10.99 -10.40
CA LEU A 231 0.51 10.01 -9.45
C LEU A 231 1.73 9.29 -10.04
N SER A 232 2.69 8.93 -9.18
CA SER A 232 3.74 7.96 -9.48
C SER A 232 3.69 6.84 -8.44
N TYR A 233 3.66 5.60 -8.91
CA TYR A 233 3.75 4.45 -8.02
C TYR A 233 5.20 4.09 -7.76
N LEU A 234 5.55 3.89 -6.50
CA LEU A 234 6.84 3.34 -6.11
C LEU A 234 6.89 1.85 -6.49
N GLU A 235 8.05 1.37 -6.91
CA GLU A 235 8.33 -0.04 -7.15
C GLU A 235 8.95 -0.69 -5.89
N ASP A 236 9.06 -2.02 -5.86
CA ASP A 236 9.67 -2.73 -4.74
C ASP A 236 11.15 -2.34 -4.58
N GLY A 237 11.54 -1.99 -3.35
CA GLY A 237 12.87 -1.47 -3.04
C GLY A 237 12.98 0.04 -3.17
N ASP A 238 11.99 0.73 -3.75
CA ASP A 238 12.02 2.18 -3.86
C ASP A 238 11.85 2.86 -2.50
N TRP A 239 12.56 3.99 -2.35
CA TRP A 239 12.28 4.96 -1.31
C TRP A 239 12.32 6.38 -1.87
N ALA A 240 11.56 7.28 -1.27
CA ALA A 240 11.32 8.61 -1.79
C ALA A 240 11.47 9.69 -0.72
N VAL A 241 12.09 10.79 -1.10
CA VAL A 241 12.21 12.02 -0.30
C VAL A 241 11.29 13.06 -0.90
N LEU A 242 10.24 13.42 -0.18
CA LEU A 242 9.23 14.39 -0.59
C LEU A 242 9.47 15.72 0.12
N THR A 243 9.38 16.80 -0.63
CA THR A 243 9.27 18.19 -0.14
C THR A 243 8.13 18.86 -0.89
N ARG A 244 7.64 20.01 -0.45
CA ARG A 244 6.59 20.76 -1.19
C ARG A 244 7.02 21.14 -2.62
N LYS A 245 8.32 21.13 -2.92
CA LYS A 245 8.87 21.43 -4.24
C LYS A 245 8.85 20.23 -5.20
N GLY A 246 8.71 19.00 -4.68
CA GLY A 246 8.71 17.78 -5.48
C GLY A 246 9.25 16.56 -4.73
N VAL A 247 9.58 15.53 -5.47
CA VAL A 247 10.06 14.24 -4.95
C VAL A 247 11.34 13.82 -5.64
N VAL A 248 12.24 13.22 -4.87
CA VAL A 248 13.39 12.44 -5.39
C VAL A 248 13.14 10.99 -4.99
N ILE A 249 13.16 10.09 -5.96
CA ILE A 249 12.96 8.64 -5.76
C ILE A 249 14.30 7.96 -5.96
N TYR A 250 14.62 7.04 -5.07
CA TYR A 250 15.79 6.18 -5.09
C TYR A 250 15.38 4.74 -5.18
N ASP A 251 16.15 3.92 -5.87
CA ASP A 251 16.01 2.45 -5.85
C ASP A 251 16.68 1.83 -4.62
N GLU A 252 16.61 0.51 -4.52
CA GLU A 252 17.23 -0.27 -3.43
C GLU A 252 18.77 -0.06 -3.35
N ALA A 253 19.44 0.19 -4.48
CA ALA A 253 20.87 0.48 -4.54
C ALA A 253 21.20 1.91 -4.11
N GLY A 254 20.21 2.78 -3.92
CA GLY A 254 20.36 4.19 -3.61
C GLY A 254 20.62 5.08 -4.82
N ALA A 255 20.44 4.57 -6.03
CA ALA A 255 20.51 5.37 -7.25
C ALA A 255 19.21 6.13 -7.47
N THR A 256 19.29 7.39 -7.92
CA THR A 256 18.11 8.18 -8.27
C THR A 256 17.41 7.60 -9.49
N VAL A 257 16.12 7.36 -9.38
CA VAL A 257 15.29 6.81 -10.45
C VAL A 257 14.09 7.72 -10.75
N GLN A 258 13.61 7.66 -11.99
CA GLN A 258 12.37 8.32 -12.38
C GLN A 258 11.26 7.30 -12.56
N ARG A 259 10.13 7.52 -11.89
CA ARG A 259 8.92 6.73 -12.07
C ARG A 259 7.94 7.49 -12.95
N ARG A 260 7.21 6.75 -13.78
CA ARG A 260 6.23 7.35 -14.68
C ARG A 260 5.16 8.09 -13.89
N ILE A 261 4.88 9.34 -14.29
CA ILE A 261 3.73 10.08 -13.78
C ILE A 261 2.52 9.66 -14.62
N GLU A 262 1.53 9.08 -13.96
CA GLU A 262 0.28 8.66 -14.57
C GLU A 262 -0.85 9.59 -14.16
N LYS A 263 -1.80 9.83 -15.07
CA LYS A 263 -3.05 10.49 -14.72
C LYS A 263 -4.02 9.44 -14.20
N SER A 264 -4.43 9.60 -12.94
CA SER A 264 -5.46 8.75 -12.37
C SER A 264 -6.81 9.10 -13.00
N ALA A 265 -7.47 8.12 -13.61
CA ALA A 265 -8.85 8.25 -14.10
C ALA A 265 -9.90 8.22 -12.97
N GLY A 266 -9.45 8.10 -11.72
CA GLY A 266 -10.31 8.01 -10.54
C GLY A 266 -11.01 9.34 -10.25
N THR A 267 -12.24 9.49 -10.72
CA THR A 267 -13.08 10.61 -10.30
C THR A 267 -13.46 10.45 -8.82
N ALA A 268 -13.50 11.56 -8.09
CA ALA A 268 -13.94 11.59 -6.68
C ALA A 268 -15.32 10.92 -6.48
N PHE A 269 -16.13 10.82 -7.53
CA PHE A 269 -17.43 10.17 -7.55
C PHE A 269 -17.32 8.63 -7.34
N LEU A 270 -16.32 7.97 -7.93
CA LEU A 270 -16.12 6.52 -7.77
C LEU A 270 -15.80 6.12 -6.33
N VAL A 271 -15.30 7.06 -5.55
CA VAL A 271 -14.81 6.86 -4.18
C VAL A 271 -15.84 7.24 -3.13
N SER A 272 -16.91 7.95 -3.49
CA SER A 272 -17.97 8.31 -2.55
C SER A 272 -18.98 7.16 -2.41
N LYS A 273 -19.61 7.02 -1.23
CA LYS A 273 -20.72 6.08 -1.04
C LYS A 273 -21.97 6.45 -1.88
N GLY A 274 -21.98 7.67 -2.44
CA GLY A 274 -23.18 8.19 -3.11
C GLY A 274 -24.38 8.14 -2.17
N ASN A 275 -25.51 7.63 -2.66
CA ASN A 275 -26.74 7.47 -1.91
C ASN A 275 -26.81 6.16 -1.09
N HIS A 276 -25.72 5.37 -1.05
CA HIS A 276 -25.69 4.09 -0.37
C HIS A 276 -25.19 4.21 1.07
N ARG A 277 -25.80 3.44 1.98
CA ARG A 277 -25.38 3.41 3.38
C ARG A 277 -24.01 2.76 3.58
N HIS A 278 -23.69 1.77 2.75
CA HIS A 278 -22.46 0.98 2.81
C HIS A 278 -21.78 0.90 1.43
N PHE A 279 -20.46 0.84 1.39
CA PHE A 279 -19.71 0.62 0.14
C PHE A 279 -20.10 -0.67 -0.56
N MET A 280 -20.26 -1.76 0.17
CA MET A 280 -20.70 -3.06 -0.38
C MET A 280 -22.05 -2.96 -1.10
N GLU A 281 -23.00 -2.21 -0.54
CA GLU A 281 -24.28 -1.96 -1.18
C GLU A 281 -24.13 -1.21 -2.50
N LYS A 282 -23.30 -0.14 -2.50
CA LYS A 282 -22.93 0.58 -3.73
C LYS A 282 -22.30 -0.35 -4.76
N GLU A 283 -21.28 -1.11 -4.36
CA GLU A 283 -20.55 -2.04 -5.23
C GLU A 283 -21.45 -3.12 -5.82
N ILE A 284 -22.43 -3.63 -5.06
CA ILE A 284 -23.44 -4.57 -5.57
C ILE A 284 -24.26 -3.92 -6.69
N HIS A 285 -24.70 -2.69 -6.50
CA HIS A 285 -25.51 -1.98 -7.50
C HIS A 285 -24.71 -1.52 -8.72
N GLU A 286 -23.43 -1.27 -8.56
CA GLU A 286 -22.52 -0.87 -9.67
C GLU A 286 -22.03 -2.05 -10.52
N GLN A 287 -22.22 -3.31 -10.08
CA GLN A 287 -21.71 -4.49 -10.79
C GLN A 287 -22.07 -4.54 -12.29
N PRO A 288 -23.29 -4.24 -12.75
CA PRO A 288 -23.61 -4.29 -14.17
C PRO A 288 -22.77 -3.33 -15.01
N GLU A 289 -22.56 -2.11 -14.51
CA GLU A 289 -21.78 -1.08 -15.19
C GLU A 289 -20.28 -1.43 -15.17
N VAL A 290 -19.75 -1.82 -14.02
CA VAL A 290 -18.34 -2.19 -13.85
C VAL A 290 -17.98 -3.42 -14.70
N ILE A 291 -18.84 -4.43 -14.77
CA ILE A 291 -18.64 -5.61 -15.63
C ILE A 291 -18.64 -5.18 -17.10
N SER A 292 -19.58 -4.32 -17.52
CA SER A 292 -19.63 -3.82 -18.90
C SER A 292 -18.36 -3.06 -19.28
N HIS A 293 -17.88 -2.18 -18.42
CA HIS A 293 -16.63 -1.44 -18.64
C HIS A 293 -15.41 -2.38 -18.67
N THR A 294 -15.35 -3.36 -17.79
CA THR A 294 -14.27 -4.36 -17.78
C THR A 294 -14.26 -5.16 -19.08
N LEU A 295 -15.42 -5.65 -19.50
CA LEU A 295 -15.54 -6.41 -20.73
C LEU A 295 -15.20 -5.59 -21.97
N ALA A 296 -15.52 -4.29 -22.00
CA ALA A 296 -15.18 -3.39 -23.11
C ALA A 296 -13.68 -3.27 -23.38
N ASN A 297 -12.82 -3.56 -22.39
CA ASN A 297 -11.37 -3.60 -22.56
C ASN A 297 -10.90 -4.88 -23.29
N TYR A 298 -11.66 -5.97 -23.19
CA TYR A 298 -11.28 -7.29 -23.72
C TYR A 298 -12.12 -7.70 -24.92
N LEU A 299 -13.30 -7.10 -25.13
CA LEU A 299 -14.23 -7.45 -26.19
C LEU A 299 -14.46 -6.27 -27.12
N ASP A 300 -14.46 -6.53 -28.40
CA ASP A 300 -15.05 -5.64 -29.41
C ASP A 300 -16.49 -6.11 -29.66
N PHE A 301 -17.43 -5.50 -28.95
CA PHE A 301 -18.85 -5.86 -29.07
C PHE A 301 -19.44 -5.62 -30.49
N SER A 302 -18.86 -4.69 -31.26
CA SER A 302 -19.32 -4.38 -32.61
C SER A 302 -18.95 -5.48 -33.61
N LYS A 303 -17.85 -6.15 -33.39
CA LYS A 303 -17.32 -7.23 -34.22
C LYS A 303 -17.54 -8.62 -33.63
N GLY A 304 -17.96 -8.72 -32.37
CA GLY A 304 -18.12 -9.98 -31.65
C GLY A 304 -16.81 -10.75 -31.44
N ILE A 305 -15.67 -10.05 -31.33
CA ILE A 305 -14.35 -10.66 -31.19
C ILE A 305 -13.67 -10.27 -29.89
N ILE A 306 -12.79 -11.16 -29.41
CA ILE A 306 -11.91 -10.88 -28.29
C ILE A 306 -10.71 -10.07 -28.82
N ARG A 307 -10.35 -8.98 -28.15
CA ARG A 307 -9.14 -8.22 -28.45
C ARG A 307 -7.92 -9.01 -27.97
N SER A 308 -7.13 -9.53 -28.90
CA SER A 308 -5.99 -10.41 -28.61
C SER A 308 -4.75 -9.68 -28.10
N ASP A 309 -4.69 -8.35 -28.25
CA ASP A 309 -3.62 -7.49 -27.78
C ASP A 309 -3.55 -7.36 -26.24
N ALA A 310 -4.60 -7.78 -25.54
CA ALA A 310 -4.65 -7.81 -24.08
C ALA A 310 -3.90 -9.00 -23.45
N ALA A 311 -3.49 -10.01 -24.22
CA ALA A 311 -2.82 -11.18 -23.70
C ALA A 311 -1.64 -11.61 -24.59
N SER A 312 -0.43 -11.51 -24.07
CA SER A 312 0.77 -12.12 -24.67
C SER A 312 0.80 -13.65 -24.50
N VAL A 313 -0.36 -14.28 -24.25
CA VAL A 313 -0.50 -15.71 -23.97
C VAL A 313 -1.04 -16.43 -25.20
N ASP A 314 -0.33 -17.43 -25.67
CA ASP A 314 -0.84 -18.38 -26.67
C ASP A 314 -1.78 -19.37 -25.98
N PHE A 315 -3.06 -19.06 -25.96
CA PHE A 315 -4.10 -19.88 -25.32
C PHE A 315 -4.22 -21.29 -25.91
N ALA A 316 -3.80 -21.51 -27.16
CA ALA A 316 -3.81 -22.82 -27.78
C ALA A 316 -2.79 -23.80 -27.12
N ARG A 317 -1.82 -23.28 -26.38
CA ARG A 317 -0.78 -24.05 -25.68
C ARG A 317 -1.04 -24.17 -24.18
N VAL A 318 -2.15 -23.64 -23.68
CA VAL A 318 -2.51 -23.77 -22.26
C VAL A 318 -3.17 -25.13 -22.07
N ASP A 319 -2.58 -25.94 -21.19
CA ASP A 319 -3.07 -27.26 -20.83
C ASP A 319 -3.70 -27.33 -19.43
N ARG A 320 -3.49 -26.30 -18.61
CA ARG A 320 -4.00 -26.19 -17.24
C ARG A 320 -4.09 -24.73 -16.80
N ILE A 321 -5.05 -24.43 -15.94
CA ILE A 321 -5.20 -23.11 -15.29
C ILE A 321 -5.02 -23.26 -13.79
N ALA A 322 -4.18 -22.41 -13.18
CA ALA A 322 -4.10 -22.22 -11.75
C ALA A 322 -4.62 -20.83 -11.39
N ALA A 323 -5.65 -20.76 -10.57
CA ALA A 323 -6.26 -19.52 -10.11
C ALA A 323 -6.07 -19.36 -8.60
N SER A 324 -5.78 -18.14 -8.16
CA SER A 324 -5.59 -17.83 -6.75
C SER A 324 -6.32 -16.54 -6.41
N ALA A 325 -7.19 -16.58 -5.40
CA ALA A 325 -8.00 -15.44 -4.98
C ALA A 325 -8.46 -15.56 -3.52
N CYS A 326 -9.02 -14.49 -2.97
CA CYS A 326 -9.65 -14.47 -1.65
C CYS A 326 -11.07 -13.89 -1.74
N GLY A 327 -11.92 -14.18 -0.74
CA GLY A 327 -13.25 -13.60 -0.61
C GLY A 327 -14.16 -13.89 -1.80
N THR A 328 -14.90 -12.88 -2.26
CA THR A 328 -15.84 -13.02 -3.39
C THR A 328 -15.16 -13.36 -4.70
N ALA A 329 -13.91 -12.92 -4.92
CA ALA A 329 -13.13 -13.28 -6.10
C ALA A 329 -12.78 -14.79 -6.12
N TYR A 330 -12.52 -15.40 -4.95
CA TYR A 330 -12.33 -16.84 -4.84
C TYR A 330 -13.61 -17.61 -5.25
N TYR A 331 -14.79 -17.15 -4.80
CA TYR A 331 -16.06 -17.77 -5.21
C TYR A 331 -16.34 -17.58 -6.70
N ALA A 332 -16.02 -16.42 -7.27
CA ALA A 332 -16.10 -16.22 -8.72
C ALA A 332 -15.15 -17.18 -9.48
N GLY A 333 -13.96 -17.41 -8.96
CA GLY A 333 -13.01 -18.37 -9.49
C GLY A 333 -13.52 -19.81 -9.44
N LEU A 334 -14.22 -20.21 -8.36
CA LEU A 334 -14.88 -21.53 -8.26
C LEU A 334 -15.93 -21.71 -9.37
N ILE A 335 -16.73 -20.70 -9.66
CA ILE A 335 -17.69 -20.74 -10.77
C ILE A 335 -16.94 -20.80 -12.11
N GLY A 336 -15.91 -19.96 -12.28
CA GLY A 336 -15.06 -19.94 -13.48
C GLY A 336 -14.42 -21.30 -13.77
N LYS A 337 -13.99 -22.03 -12.71
CA LYS A 337 -13.47 -23.40 -12.82
C LYS A 337 -14.45 -24.29 -13.61
N TYR A 338 -15.72 -24.32 -13.21
CA TYR A 338 -16.73 -25.17 -13.90
C TYR A 338 -16.88 -24.77 -15.37
N TRP A 339 -16.84 -23.48 -15.70
CA TRP A 339 -16.96 -23.01 -17.08
C TRP A 339 -15.75 -23.39 -17.91
N PHE A 340 -14.53 -23.21 -17.42
CA PHE A 340 -13.33 -23.62 -18.13
C PHE A 340 -13.26 -25.14 -18.34
N GLU A 341 -13.59 -25.92 -17.34
CA GLU A 341 -13.61 -27.38 -17.44
C GLU A 341 -14.71 -27.86 -18.41
N GLN A 342 -15.89 -27.23 -18.38
CA GLN A 342 -17.02 -27.62 -19.22
C GLN A 342 -16.85 -27.13 -20.68
N ILE A 343 -16.43 -25.90 -20.90
CA ILE A 343 -16.42 -25.26 -22.21
C ILE A 343 -15.08 -25.44 -22.90
N ALA A 344 -13.98 -25.09 -22.21
CA ALA A 344 -12.63 -25.15 -22.76
C ALA A 344 -11.94 -26.52 -22.57
N ARG A 345 -12.52 -27.41 -21.77
CA ARG A 345 -11.95 -28.72 -21.41
C ARG A 345 -10.56 -28.62 -20.78
N LEU A 346 -10.29 -27.49 -20.10
CA LEU A 346 -9.07 -27.24 -19.38
C LEU A 346 -9.24 -27.53 -17.89
N PRO A 347 -8.38 -28.34 -17.27
CA PRO A 347 -8.38 -28.52 -15.82
C PRO A 347 -8.02 -27.22 -15.12
N VAL A 348 -8.75 -26.90 -14.05
CA VAL A 348 -8.54 -25.68 -13.27
C VAL A 348 -8.36 -26.00 -11.80
N ASP A 349 -7.23 -25.58 -11.25
CA ASP A 349 -7.03 -25.54 -9.80
C ASP A 349 -7.31 -24.14 -9.28
N ILE A 350 -8.03 -24.05 -8.17
CA ILE A 350 -8.26 -22.80 -7.48
C ILE A 350 -7.83 -22.93 -6.02
N ASP A 351 -7.11 -21.94 -5.54
CA ASP A 351 -6.61 -21.90 -4.17
C ASP A 351 -6.87 -20.55 -3.51
N VAL A 352 -6.91 -20.54 -2.19
CA VAL A 352 -6.98 -19.31 -1.42
C VAL A 352 -5.63 -18.60 -1.49
N ALA A 353 -5.62 -17.32 -1.86
CA ALA A 353 -4.38 -16.59 -2.15
C ALA A 353 -3.41 -16.54 -0.96
N SER A 354 -3.90 -16.48 0.28
CA SER A 354 -3.08 -16.54 1.48
C SER A 354 -2.32 -17.86 1.61
N GLU A 355 -2.97 -18.98 1.24
CA GLU A 355 -2.39 -20.32 1.31
C GLU A 355 -1.48 -20.61 0.12
N PHE A 356 -1.88 -20.13 -1.08
CA PHE A 356 -1.12 -20.31 -2.31
C PHE A 356 0.32 -19.79 -2.20
N ARG A 357 0.54 -18.73 -1.43
CA ARG A 357 1.86 -18.15 -1.19
C ARG A 357 2.83 -19.11 -0.48
N TYR A 358 2.30 -19.95 0.40
CA TYR A 358 3.11 -20.85 1.25
C TYR A 358 3.06 -22.30 0.79
N ARG A 359 2.14 -22.61 -0.12
CA ARG A 359 1.99 -23.95 -0.66
C ARG A 359 2.82 -24.08 -1.94
N GLU A 360 3.78 -25.00 -1.94
CA GLU A 360 4.51 -25.41 -3.14
C GLU A 360 3.57 -26.20 -4.06
N MET A 361 2.81 -25.49 -4.88
CA MET A 361 1.90 -26.11 -5.83
C MET A 361 2.70 -26.70 -7.00
N PRO A 362 2.49 -27.98 -7.39
CA PRO A 362 3.11 -28.55 -8.56
C PRO A 362 2.52 -27.92 -9.82
N LEU A 363 3.16 -26.87 -10.33
CA LEU A 363 2.84 -26.28 -11.62
C LEU A 363 3.55 -27.11 -12.69
N SER A 364 2.81 -27.61 -13.70
CA SER A 364 3.38 -28.28 -14.87
C SER A 364 4.35 -27.34 -15.60
N LYS A 365 5.43 -27.94 -16.17
CA LYS A 365 6.47 -27.20 -16.89
C LYS A 365 5.98 -26.66 -18.22
#